data_20018aeba4c3a6d7207661f617e01654
#
_entry.id   20018aeba4c3a6d7207661f617e01654
#
_cell.length_a   1.000
_cell.length_b   1.000
_cell.length_c   1.000
_cell.angle_alpha   90.00
_cell.angle_beta   90.00
_cell.angle_gamma   90.00
#
_symmetry.space_group_name_H-M   'P 1'
#
loop_
_entity.id
_entity.type
_entity.pdbx_description
1 polymer ?
#
loop_
_entity_poly.entity_id
_entity_poly.type
_entity_poly.pdbx_seq_one_letter_code
_entity_poly.pdbx_strand_id
1 'polypeptide(L)'
;KDLYEVGSVKKVTKYISRKTLIYKTDVEYGDYTMNHVLGCSHGCKYPCYAYLQKKRFGNVVSYEDWCAPALVKNTLELLDHELPKFKNKIKILHLCFTTDPFMYGFDEIQEMSLSAIKKINDAGIKCSVLTKGILPTALVNLSKDNEYGITIVSLDDGFRERMEPGAAPIIERLSALKVLHEAGCKTWVRFNGYFRSCRLCG
;
A
#
# COMPACT_ATOMS: atom_id res chain seq x y z
N LYS A 1 13.53 -13.16 -27.43
CA LYS A 1 12.43 -13.99 -26.91
C LYS A 1 11.89 -13.27 -25.70
N ASP A 2 10.78 -12.59 -25.91
CA ASP A 2 10.04 -11.83 -24.94
C ASP A 2 9.40 -12.78 -23.95
N LEU A 3 9.87 -12.75 -22.70
CA LEU A 3 9.35 -13.53 -21.59
C LEU A 3 9.01 -12.58 -20.42
N TYR A 4 8.13 -11.62 -20.67
CA TYR A 4 7.36 -10.98 -19.61
C TYR A 4 5.90 -11.02 -20.05
N GLU A 5 5.17 -12.06 -19.65
CA GLU A 5 3.72 -11.96 -19.58
C GLU A 5 3.44 -10.85 -18.57
N VAL A 6 3.05 -9.70 -19.08
CA VAL A 6 2.49 -8.59 -18.28
C VAL A 6 1.29 -9.17 -17.57
N GLY A 7 1.38 -9.31 -16.25
CA GLY A 7 0.29 -9.81 -15.43
C GLY A 7 -1.01 -9.09 -15.79
N SER A 8 -2.09 -9.82 -15.99
CA SER A 8 -3.36 -9.29 -16.45
C SER A 8 -3.79 -8.11 -15.57
N VAL A 9 -4.03 -6.94 -16.18
CA VAL A 9 -4.53 -5.74 -15.51
C VAL A 9 -5.88 -6.08 -14.88
N LYS A 10 -5.96 -5.97 -13.56
CA LYS A 10 -7.19 -6.19 -12.78
C LYS A 10 -7.97 -4.89 -12.73
N LYS A 11 -9.31 -4.99 -12.83
CA LYS A 11 -10.19 -3.82 -12.73
C LYS A 11 -10.79 -3.70 -11.33
N VAL A 12 -10.89 -2.48 -10.83
CA VAL A 12 -11.72 -2.17 -9.67
C VAL A 12 -13.19 -2.33 -10.08
N THR A 13 -13.93 -3.14 -9.32
CA THR A 13 -15.35 -3.41 -9.59
C THR A 13 -16.29 -2.73 -8.59
N LYS A 14 -15.74 -2.23 -7.49
CA LYS A 14 -16.49 -1.59 -6.40
C LYS A 14 -16.00 -0.18 -6.17
N TYR A 15 -16.93 0.77 -6.09
CA TYR A 15 -16.65 2.17 -5.78
C TYR A 15 -17.50 2.61 -4.59
N ILE A 16 -16.86 3.32 -3.66
CA ILE A 16 -17.52 3.87 -2.47
C ILE A 16 -17.24 5.36 -2.35
N SER A 17 -18.07 6.08 -1.61
CA SER A 17 -17.81 7.46 -1.19
C SER A 17 -17.64 7.52 0.32
N ARG A 18 -16.84 8.46 0.79
CA ARG A 18 -16.64 8.73 2.22
C ARG A 18 -16.98 10.18 2.55
N LYS A 19 -17.21 10.46 3.84
CA LYS A 19 -17.39 11.82 4.35
C LYS A 19 -16.08 12.45 4.79
N THR A 20 -15.13 11.63 5.22
CA THR A 20 -13.79 12.03 5.69
C THR A 20 -12.78 10.99 5.24
N LEU A 21 -11.54 11.41 5.04
CA LEU A 21 -10.46 10.56 4.56
C LEU A 21 -9.27 10.52 5.52
N ILE A 22 -8.87 11.68 6.07
CA ILE A 22 -7.69 11.84 6.92
C ILE A 22 -8.08 11.70 8.39
N TYR A 23 -7.37 10.87 9.15
CA TYR A 23 -7.57 10.70 10.57
C TYR A 23 -6.24 10.46 11.29
N LYS A 24 -6.20 10.84 12.58
CA LYS A 24 -5.02 10.64 13.44
C LYS A 24 -4.78 9.15 13.67
N THR A 25 -3.52 8.76 13.75
CA THR A 25 -3.11 7.39 14.05
C THR A 25 -1.91 7.39 15.00
N ASP A 26 -1.78 6.33 15.79
CA ASP A 26 -0.63 6.11 16.67
C ASP A 26 0.33 5.05 16.10
N VAL A 27 0.23 4.79 14.78
CA VAL A 27 1.07 3.80 14.10
C VAL A 27 2.42 4.41 13.73
N GLU A 28 3.48 3.62 13.85
CA GLU A 28 4.89 4.04 13.67
C GLU A 28 5.24 4.69 12.31
N TYR A 29 4.38 4.55 11.29
CA TYR A 29 4.64 5.05 9.93
C TYR A 29 4.19 6.49 9.66
N GLY A 30 3.48 7.10 10.59
CA GLY A 30 2.99 8.47 10.45
C GLY A 30 2.08 8.86 11.61
N ASP A 31 1.88 10.14 11.80
CA ASP A 31 0.98 10.69 12.82
C ASP A 31 -0.47 10.81 12.35
N TYR A 32 -0.67 10.76 11.02
CA TYR A 32 -1.98 10.68 10.37
C TYR A 32 -1.97 9.63 9.27
N THR A 33 -3.14 9.11 8.96
CA THR A 33 -3.33 8.16 7.87
C THR A 33 -4.57 8.47 7.05
N MET A 34 -4.58 7.97 5.82
CA MET A 34 -5.75 7.95 4.94
C MET A 34 -5.91 6.57 4.32
N ASN A 35 -7.15 6.12 4.13
CA ASN A 35 -7.44 4.89 3.40
C ASN A 35 -8.40 5.20 2.26
N HIS A 36 -7.88 5.32 1.05
CA HIS A 36 -8.65 5.51 -0.17
C HIS A 36 -9.06 4.20 -0.85
N VAL A 37 -8.70 3.07 -0.23
CA VAL A 37 -9.11 1.73 -0.64
C VAL A 37 -9.69 0.99 0.56
N LEU A 38 -10.75 0.21 0.35
CA LEU A 38 -11.29 -0.77 1.29
C LEU A 38 -11.10 -2.15 0.69
N GLY A 39 -10.53 -3.09 1.46
CA GLY A 39 -10.19 -4.43 0.97
C GLY A 39 -8.77 -4.49 0.40
N CYS A 40 -8.26 -5.72 0.20
CA CYS A 40 -6.89 -5.94 -0.25
C CYS A 40 -6.80 -7.27 -1.02
N SER A 41 -6.40 -7.18 -2.29
CA SER A 41 -6.33 -8.35 -3.19
C SER A 41 -5.11 -9.25 -3.00
N HIS A 42 -4.22 -8.95 -2.05
CA HIS A 42 -3.03 -9.79 -1.83
C HIS A 42 -3.35 -11.21 -1.39
N GLY A 43 -4.57 -11.46 -0.85
CA GLY A 43 -5.05 -12.79 -0.53
C GLY A 43 -4.21 -13.52 0.52
N CYS A 44 -3.65 -12.79 1.50
CA CYS A 44 -2.79 -13.35 2.54
C CYS A 44 -3.50 -14.43 3.33
N LYS A 45 -2.97 -15.66 3.33
CA LYS A 45 -3.56 -16.84 3.99
C LYS A 45 -3.22 -16.96 5.48
N TYR A 46 -2.32 -16.11 6.00
CA TYR A 46 -2.11 -15.98 7.45
C TYR A 46 -3.08 -14.93 8.02
N PRO A 47 -3.31 -14.91 9.34
CA PRO A 47 -4.25 -13.96 9.93
C PRO A 47 -3.92 -12.50 9.56
N CYS A 48 -4.75 -11.91 8.71
CA CYS A 48 -4.63 -10.51 8.35
C CYS A 48 -5.40 -9.67 9.37
N TYR A 49 -4.68 -8.90 10.20
CA TYR A 49 -5.30 -8.07 11.22
C TYR A 49 -6.33 -7.08 10.65
N ALA A 50 -6.06 -6.53 9.47
CA ALA A 50 -6.94 -5.57 8.81
C ALA A 50 -8.27 -6.23 8.40
N TYR A 51 -8.23 -7.44 7.82
CA TYR A 51 -9.44 -8.22 7.54
C TYR A 51 -10.23 -8.52 8.81
N LEU A 52 -9.56 -9.05 9.85
CA LEU A 52 -10.22 -9.39 11.12
C LEU A 52 -10.89 -8.16 11.75
N GLN A 53 -10.21 -7.02 11.74
CA GLN A 53 -10.77 -5.76 12.22
C GLN A 53 -11.99 -5.33 11.39
N LYS A 54 -11.88 -5.34 10.06
CA LYS A 54 -12.99 -4.92 9.18
C LYS A 54 -14.19 -5.85 9.25
N LYS A 55 -13.96 -7.15 9.39
CA LYS A 55 -15.02 -8.14 9.63
C LYS A 55 -15.71 -7.90 10.97
N ARG A 56 -14.94 -7.67 12.04
CA ARG A 56 -15.48 -7.37 13.39
C ARG A 56 -16.42 -6.15 13.39
N PHE A 57 -16.10 -5.13 12.60
CA PHE A 57 -16.91 -3.91 12.49
C PHE A 57 -17.98 -3.97 11.38
N GLY A 58 -18.21 -5.12 10.78
CA GLY A 58 -19.23 -5.30 9.75
C GLY A 58 -18.95 -4.59 8.42
N ASN A 59 -17.70 -4.16 8.19
CA ASN A 59 -17.33 -3.47 6.95
C ASN A 59 -17.14 -4.42 5.77
N VAL A 60 -16.91 -5.70 6.02
CA VAL A 60 -16.81 -6.77 5.03
C VAL A 60 -17.50 -8.01 5.55
N VAL A 61 -18.12 -8.77 4.66
CA VAL A 61 -18.93 -9.95 5.01
C VAL A 61 -18.07 -11.22 5.02
N SER A 62 -17.26 -11.42 4.00
CA SER A 62 -16.43 -12.61 3.81
C SER A 62 -14.98 -12.24 3.48
N TYR A 63 -14.11 -13.26 3.43
CA TYR A 63 -12.74 -13.07 3.00
C TYR A 63 -12.64 -12.76 1.50
N GLU A 64 -13.51 -13.34 0.68
CA GLU A 64 -13.62 -13.05 -0.74
C GLU A 64 -14.05 -11.60 -0.98
N ASP A 65 -15.01 -11.11 -0.18
CA ASP A 65 -15.41 -9.70 -0.20
C ASP A 65 -14.25 -8.77 0.16
N TRP A 66 -13.44 -9.15 1.14
CA TRP A 66 -12.20 -8.44 1.50
C TRP A 66 -11.18 -8.43 0.36
N CYS A 67 -11.02 -9.53 -0.37
CA CYS A 67 -10.08 -9.65 -1.48
C CYS A 67 -10.52 -8.93 -2.75
N ALA A 68 -11.76 -8.43 -2.82
CA ALA A 68 -12.29 -7.60 -3.90
C ALA A 68 -12.26 -6.11 -3.48
N PRO A 69 -11.18 -5.37 -3.78
CA PRO A 69 -10.99 -4.02 -3.27
C PRO A 69 -12.02 -3.04 -3.83
N ALA A 70 -12.47 -2.10 -2.99
CA ALA A 70 -13.31 -0.98 -3.34
C ALA A 70 -12.50 0.32 -3.29
N LEU A 71 -12.59 1.14 -4.35
CA LEU A 71 -11.92 2.44 -4.43
C LEU A 71 -12.84 3.56 -3.90
N VAL A 72 -12.28 4.47 -3.11
CA VAL A 72 -12.99 5.69 -2.67
C VAL A 72 -12.94 6.71 -3.80
N LYS A 73 -14.03 6.83 -4.57
CA LYS A 73 -14.10 7.66 -5.78
C LYS A 73 -13.92 9.16 -5.53
N ASN A 74 -14.32 9.65 -4.35
CA ASN A 74 -14.19 11.07 -3.97
C ASN A 74 -12.91 11.39 -3.18
N THR A 75 -11.85 10.57 -3.34
CA THR A 75 -10.58 10.74 -2.62
C THR A 75 -9.95 12.11 -2.84
N LEU A 76 -9.81 12.55 -4.09
CA LEU A 76 -9.13 13.81 -4.41
C LEU A 76 -9.93 15.03 -3.97
N GLU A 77 -11.26 14.98 -4.04
CA GLU A 77 -12.17 16.01 -3.53
C GLU A 77 -12.04 16.15 -2.01
N LEU A 78 -12.04 15.02 -1.29
CA LEU A 78 -11.84 15.04 0.17
C LEU A 78 -10.48 15.60 0.56
N LEU A 79 -9.42 15.28 -0.17
CA LEU A 79 -8.10 15.87 0.06
C LEU A 79 -8.11 17.38 -0.12
N ASP A 80 -8.79 17.92 -1.15
CA ASP A 80 -8.91 19.36 -1.35
C ASP A 80 -9.59 20.06 -0.16
N HIS A 81 -10.58 19.42 0.45
CA HIS A 81 -11.29 19.96 1.62
C HIS A 81 -10.54 19.77 2.96
N GLU A 82 -9.82 18.67 3.12
CA GLU A 82 -9.24 18.29 4.40
C GLU A 82 -7.79 18.80 4.57
N LEU A 83 -6.95 18.77 3.53
CA LEU A 83 -5.56 19.19 3.62
C LEU A 83 -5.37 20.60 4.19
N PRO A 84 -6.17 21.64 3.82
CA PRO A 84 -6.03 22.96 4.42
C PRO A 84 -6.24 22.98 5.94
N LYS A 85 -7.10 22.09 6.48
CA LYS A 85 -7.42 22.00 7.91
C LYS A 85 -6.35 21.29 8.72
N PHE A 86 -5.58 20.41 8.05
CA PHE A 86 -4.59 19.54 8.68
C PHE A 86 -3.14 19.92 8.37
N LYS A 87 -2.89 20.80 7.41
CA LYS A 87 -1.56 21.18 6.91
C LYS A 87 -0.52 21.43 8.00
N ASN A 88 -0.88 22.15 9.06
CA ASN A 88 0.02 22.49 10.16
C ASN A 88 0.06 21.45 11.29
N LYS A 89 -0.73 20.38 11.17
CA LYS A 89 -0.85 19.33 12.20
C LYS A 89 -0.17 18.03 11.78
N ILE A 90 -0.13 17.75 10.48
CA ILE A 90 0.41 16.50 9.93
C ILE A 90 1.91 16.67 9.69
N LYS A 91 2.71 15.80 10.28
CA LYS A 91 4.14 15.65 9.97
C LYS A 91 4.36 14.66 8.84
N ILE A 92 3.70 13.49 8.92
CA ILE A 92 3.74 12.44 7.91
C ILE A 92 2.35 11.86 7.74
N LEU A 93 1.84 11.85 6.51
CA LEU A 93 0.60 11.18 6.16
C LEU A 93 0.87 9.79 5.60
N HIS A 94 0.48 8.74 6.34
CA HIS A 94 0.62 7.37 5.88
C HIS A 94 -0.54 6.96 4.98
N LEU A 95 -0.26 6.38 3.81
CA LEU A 95 -1.28 5.91 2.88
C LEU A 95 -1.65 4.45 3.18
N CYS A 96 -2.95 4.20 3.30
CA CYS A 96 -3.53 2.85 3.33
C CYS A 96 -2.99 1.93 4.45
N PHE A 97 -3.06 2.40 5.70
CA PHE A 97 -2.64 1.59 6.85
C PHE A 97 -3.31 0.21 6.94
N THR A 98 -4.60 0.10 6.59
CA THR A 98 -5.35 -1.17 6.65
C THR A 98 -5.48 -1.88 5.30
N THR A 99 -4.95 -1.31 4.22
CA THR A 99 -5.03 -1.84 2.86
C THR A 99 -3.68 -1.62 2.17
N ASP A 100 -3.65 -1.58 0.84
CA ASP A 100 -2.42 -1.35 0.08
C ASP A 100 -2.64 -0.28 -1.00
N PRO A 101 -1.83 0.80 -1.03
CA PRO A 101 -1.97 1.87 -2.01
C PRO A 101 -1.44 1.53 -3.41
N PHE A 102 -0.61 0.48 -3.53
CA PHE A 102 -0.02 0.03 -4.80
C PHE A 102 -0.31 -1.45 -5.03
N MET A 103 -1.58 -1.84 -4.85
CA MET A 103 -2.04 -3.22 -5.07
C MET A 103 -1.61 -3.76 -6.43
N TYR A 104 -0.98 -4.93 -6.43
CA TYR A 104 -0.43 -5.54 -7.64
C TYR A 104 -1.51 -5.84 -8.68
N GLY A 105 -1.31 -5.27 -9.89
CA GLY A 105 -2.21 -5.41 -11.04
C GLY A 105 -3.43 -4.48 -11.03
N PHE A 106 -3.56 -3.54 -10.10
CA PHE A 106 -4.65 -2.55 -10.06
C PHE A 106 -4.16 -1.15 -10.42
N ASP A 107 -4.07 -0.85 -11.70
CA ASP A 107 -3.56 0.43 -12.21
C ASP A 107 -4.39 1.62 -11.68
N GLU A 108 -5.71 1.50 -11.64
CA GLU A 108 -6.59 2.56 -11.15
C GLU A 108 -6.34 2.93 -9.67
N ILE A 109 -6.03 1.93 -8.83
CA ILE A 109 -5.64 2.18 -7.42
C ILE A 109 -4.29 2.88 -7.37
N GLN A 110 -3.34 2.47 -8.20
CA GLN A 110 -2.01 3.08 -8.27
C GLN A 110 -2.07 4.52 -8.75
N GLU A 111 -2.85 4.82 -9.79
CA GLU A 111 -3.06 6.17 -10.31
C GLU A 111 -3.71 7.09 -9.27
N MET A 112 -4.73 6.60 -8.56
CA MET A 112 -5.33 7.33 -7.45
C MET A 112 -4.32 7.62 -6.35
N SER A 113 -3.48 6.65 -5.99
CA SER A 113 -2.42 6.82 -4.99
C SER A 113 -1.39 7.87 -5.40
N LEU A 114 -0.93 7.82 -6.66
CA LEU A 114 0.01 8.82 -7.20
C LEU A 114 -0.60 10.23 -7.18
N SER A 115 -1.84 10.36 -7.61
CA SER A 115 -2.57 11.64 -7.60
C SER A 115 -2.77 12.17 -6.19
N ALA A 116 -3.09 11.29 -5.23
CA ALA A 116 -3.23 11.65 -3.82
C ALA A 116 -1.89 12.12 -3.23
N ILE A 117 -0.80 11.38 -3.44
CA ILE A 117 0.54 11.75 -2.95
C ILE A 117 0.94 13.11 -3.52
N LYS A 118 0.71 13.35 -4.82
CA LYS A 118 1.00 14.64 -5.43
C LYS A 118 0.26 15.78 -4.73
N LYS A 119 -1.07 15.67 -4.53
CA LYS A 119 -1.86 16.69 -3.81
C LYS A 119 -1.36 16.92 -2.38
N ILE A 120 -0.99 15.87 -1.67
CA ILE A 120 -0.47 15.94 -0.30
C ILE A 120 0.88 16.67 -0.30
N ASN A 121 1.76 16.37 -1.26
CA ASN A 121 3.05 17.05 -1.40
C ASN A 121 2.88 18.51 -1.81
N ASP A 122 1.93 18.85 -2.70
CA ASP A 122 1.60 20.23 -3.09
C ASP A 122 1.13 21.05 -1.87
N ALA A 123 0.52 20.40 -0.86
CA ALA A 123 0.18 21.01 0.42
C ALA A 123 1.36 21.14 1.40
N GLY A 124 2.56 20.67 1.01
CA GLY A 124 3.78 20.71 1.84
C GLY A 124 3.86 19.60 2.89
N ILE A 125 3.08 18.55 2.75
CA ILE A 125 3.06 17.38 3.65
C ILE A 125 3.81 16.22 2.98
N LYS A 126 4.67 15.53 3.73
CA LYS A 126 5.32 14.32 3.26
C LYS A 126 4.45 13.08 3.48
N CYS A 127 4.60 12.10 2.60
CA CYS A 127 3.89 10.84 2.66
C CYS A 127 4.78 9.69 3.11
N SER A 128 4.19 8.71 3.77
CA SER A 128 4.76 7.39 4.01
C SER A 128 3.91 6.33 3.32
N VAL A 129 4.55 5.37 2.69
CA VAL A 129 3.92 4.27 1.94
C VAL A 129 4.56 2.95 2.33
N LEU A 130 3.74 1.93 2.52
CA LEU A 130 4.18 0.54 2.68
C LEU A 130 3.33 -0.37 1.79
N THR A 131 3.96 -1.17 0.93
CA THR A 131 3.23 -2.01 -0.03
C THR A 131 3.81 -3.43 -0.13
N LYS A 132 2.96 -4.36 -0.57
CA LYS A 132 3.32 -5.68 -1.11
C LYS A 132 3.10 -5.75 -2.63
N GLY A 133 2.77 -4.62 -3.25
CA GLY A 133 2.74 -4.42 -4.69
C GLY A 133 4.08 -3.92 -5.22
N ILE A 134 4.03 -3.27 -6.38
CA ILE A 134 5.19 -2.66 -7.03
C ILE A 134 5.10 -1.15 -6.87
N LEU A 135 6.18 -0.54 -6.38
CA LEU A 135 6.29 0.92 -6.30
C LEU A 135 6.52 1.49 -7.71
N PRO A 136 5.61 2.34 -8.22
CA PRO A 136 5.76 2.92 -9.56
C PRO A 136 6.97 3.84 -9.65
N THR A 137 7.69 3.81 -10.79
CA THR A 137 8.82 4.71 -11.05
C THR A 137 8.42 6.19 -11.05
N ALA A 138 7.16 6.51 -11.34
CA ALA A 138 6.61 7.86 -11.25
C ALA A 138 6.79 8.53 -9.88
N LEU A 139 6.95 7.76 -8.80
CA LEU A 139 7.25 8.25 -7.45
C LEU A 139 8.58 9.02 -7.37
N VAL A 140 9.52 8.76 -8.29
CA VAL A 140 10.80 9.50 -8.39
C VAL A 140 10.59 11.00 -8.62
N ASN A 141 9.48 11.36 -9.29
CA ASN A 141 9.15 12.75 -9.63
C ASN A 141 8.39 13.49 -8.52
N LEU A 142 8.07 12.82 -7.41
CA LEU A 142 7.40 13.40 -6.26
C LEU A 142 8.42 13.84 -5.19
N SER A 143 7.94 14.37 -4.06
CA SER A 143 8.83 14.88 -3.01
C SER A 143 9.83 13.84 -2.54
N LYS A 144 11.11 14.20 -2.46
CA LYS A 144 12.19 13.36 -1.93
C LYS A 144 12.10 13.16 -0.41
N ASP A 145 11.23 13.91 0.27
CA ASP A 145 10.96 13.73 1.69
C ASP A 145 9.97 12.61 1.98
N ASN A 146 9.27 12.11 0.95
CA ASN A 146 8.42 10.93 1.08
C ASN A 146 9.25 9.69 1.44
N GLU A 147 8.61 8.76 2.13
CA GLU A 147 9.20 7.50 2.58
C GLU A 147 8.49 6.33 1.92
N TYR A 148 9.22 5.49 1.17
CA TYR A 148 8.68 4.37 0.42
C TYR A 148 9.19 3.05 0.95
N GLY A 149 8.29 2.21 1.43
CA GLY A 149 8.59 0.91 1.99
C GLY A 149 7.96 -0.25 1.23
N ILE A 150 8.60 -1.41 1.30
CA ILE A 150 8.03 -2.68 0.88
C ILE A 150 7.99 -3.67 2.04
N THR A 151 6.98 -4.53 2.06
CA THR A 151 6.91 -5.63 3.02
C THR A 151 7.45 -6.91 2.39
N ILE A 152 8.38 -7.57 3.06
CA ILE A 152 8.91 -8.90 2.72
C ILE A 152 8.64 -9.84 3.90
N VAL A 153 7.95 -10.96 3.67
CA VAL A 153 7.69 -11.99 4.70
C VAL A 153 8.63 -13.18 4.58
N SER A 154 9.13 -13.45 3.39
CA SER A 154 10.10 -14.50 3.08
C SER A 154 10.87 -14.10 1.83
N LEU A 155 12.08 -14.61 1.64
CA LEU A 155 12.81 -14.48 0.37
C LEU A 155 12.51 -15.65 -0.59
N ASP A 156 11.72 -16.63 -0.17
CA ASP A 156 11.22 -17.73 -0.99
C ASP A 156 9.94 -17.28 -1.71
N ASP A 157 10.02 -17.09 -3.04
CA ASP A 157 8.86 -16.66 -3.82
C ASP A 157 7.79 -17.75 -3.92
N GLY A 158 8.16 -19.03 -3.84
CA GLY A 158 7.20 -20.13 -3.71
C GLY A 158 6.39 -20.06 -2.40
N PHE A 159 7.00 -19.58 -1.31
CA PHE A 159 6.26 -19.27 -0.09
C PHE A 159 5.28 -18.10 -0.32
N ARG A 160 5.75 -17.02 -0.98
CA ARG A 160 4.90 -15.88 -1.32
C ARG A 160 3.68 -16.33 -2.16
N GLU A 161 3.88 -17.15 -3.20
CA GLU A 161 2.78 -17.65 -4.04
C GLU A 161 1.72 -18.42 -3.24
N ARG A 162 2.16 -19.21 -2.29
CA ARG A 162 1.23 -19.97 -1.44
C ARG A 162 0.52 -19.12 -0.40
N MET A 163 1.23 -18.15 0.20
CA MET A 163 0.75 -17.40 1.37
C MET A 163 0.23 -16.00 1.06
N GLU A 164 0.68 -15.39 -0.04
CA GLU A 164 0.31 -14.05 -0.51
C GLU A 164 0.08 -14.05 -2.03
N PRO A 165 -0.86 -14.86 -2.54
CA PRO A 165 -0.96 -15.16 -3.97
C PRO A 165 -1.22 -13.93 -4.85
N GLY A 166 -1.81 -12.88 -4.31
CA GLY A 166 -2.09 -11.63 -5.03
C GLY A 166 -1.04 -10.54 -4.85
N ALA A 167 0.02 -10.79 -4.09
CA ALA A 167 1.11 -9.84 -3.92
C ALA A 167 2.13 -9.95 -5.06
N ALA A 168 2.84 -8.87 -5.37
CA ALA A 168 3.87 -8.86 -6.41
C ALA A 168 5.02 -9.83 -6.10
N PRO A 169 5.70 -10.39 -7.11
CA PRO A 169 6.91 -11.17 -6.93
C PRO A 169 7.97 -10.42 -6.12
N ILE A 170 8.71 -11.13 -5.27
CA ILE A 170 9.66 -10.52 -4.33
C ILE A 170 10.74 -9.74 -5.08
N ILE A 171 11.27 -10.34 -6.15
CA ILE A 171 12.33 -9.71 -6.95
C ILE A 171 11.86 -8.41 -7.61
N GLU A 172 10.59 -8.34 -8.04
CA GLU A 172 10.03 -7.13 -8.66
C GLU A 172 9.85 -6.02 -7.61
N ARG A 173 9.40 -6.35 -6.38
CA ARG A 173 9.31 -5.37 -5.28
C ARG A 173 10.69 -4.80 -4.94
N LEU A 174 11.71 -5.66 -4.83
CA LEU A 174 13.08 -5.25 -4.55
C LEU A 174 13.68 -4.42 -5.66
N SER A 175 13.46 -4.80 -6.93
CA SER A 175 13.93 -4.06 -8.09
C SER A 175 13.30 -2.67 -8.17
N ALA A 176 11.99 -2.56 -7.95
CA ALA A 176 11.29 -1.27 -7.91
C ALA A 176 11.80 -0.37 -6.76
N LEU A 177 11.99 -0.95 -5.56
CA LEU A 177 12.55 -0.20 -4.43
C LEU A 177 13.96 0.30 -4.71
N LYS A 178 14.81 -0.53 -5.33
CA LYS A 178 16.18 -0.18 -5.73
C LYS A 178 16.19 1.02 -6.67
N VAL A 179 15.33 1.03 -7.70
CA VAL A 179 15.20 2.17 -8.63
C VAL A 179 14.88 3.47 -7.89
N LEU A 180 13.95 3.45 -6.94
CA LEU A 180 13.62 4.63 -6.12
C LEU A 180 14.78 5.05 -5.23
N HIS A 181 15.49 4.09 -4.64
CA HIS A 181 16.66 4.35 -3.79
C HIS A 181 17.79 5.02 -4.60
N GLU A 182 18.13 4.47 -5.76
CA GLU A 182 19.15 5.01 -6.65
C GLU A 182 18.80 6.42 -7.19
N ALA A 183 17.47 6.70 -7.29
CA ALA A 183 16.97 8.04 -7.61
C ALA A 183 16.96 9.02 -6.43
N GLY A 184 17.49 8.63 -5.26
CA GLY A 184 17.61 9.48 -4.06
C GLY A 184 16.35 9.59 -3.21
N CYS A 185 15.36 8.69 -3.38
CA CYS A 185 14.20 8.61 -2.51
C CYS A 185 14.57 7.92 -1.17
N LYS A 186 13.88 8.27 -0.09
CA LYS A 186 13.99 7.57 1.19
C LYS A 186 13.25 6.22 1.08
N THR A 187 13.98 5.13 1.23
CA THR A 187 13.45 3.77 1.03
C THR A 187 13.76 2.87 2.22
N TRP A 188 12.87 1.90 2.48
CA TRP A 188 13.04 0.96 3.58
C TRP A 188 12.33 -0.37 3.29
N VAL A 189 12.71 -1.41 4.03
CA VAL A 189 12.10 -2.74 3.94
C VAL A 189 11.56 -3.13 5.32
N ARG A 190 10.27 -3.46 5.37
CA ARG A 190 9.69 -4.14 6.53
C ARG A 190 9.83 -5.64 6.35
N PHE A 191 10.64 -6.26 7.20
CA PHE A 191 10.77 -7.69 7.23
C PHE A 191 9.86 -8.28 8.30
N ASN A 192 8.75 -8.88 7.90
CA ASN A 192 7.81 -9.58 8.79
C ASN A 192 8.07 -11.09 8.70
N GLY A 193 9.31 -11.52 9.02
CA GLY A 193 9.69 -12.91 8.90
C GLY A 193 8.99 -13.80 9.94
N TYR A 194 8.27 -14.83 9.48
CA TYR A 194 8.14 -16.05 10.25
C TYR A 194 9.47 -16.79 10.14
N PHE A 195 10.44 -16.42 10.96
CA PHE A 195 11.63 -17.22 11.15
C PHE A 195 11.20 -18.52 11.85
N ARG A 196 11.02 -19.62 11.12
CA ARG A 196 11.45 -20.88 11.69
C ARG A 196 12.95 -20.74 11.89
N SER A 197 13.38 -20.71 13.15
CA SER A 197 14.79 -20.91 13.47
C SER A 197 15.20 -22.25 12.85
N CYS A 198 15.82 -22.20 11.68
CA CYS A 198 16.58 -23.31 11.19
C CYS A 198 17.79 -23.35 12.14
N ARG A 199 17.73 -24.17 13.19
CA ARG A 199 18.94 -24.61 13.88
C ARG A 199 19.72 -25.36 12.81
N LEU A 200 20.68 -24.68 12.23
CA LEU A 200 21.82 -25.36 11.64
C LEU A 200 22.49 -26.03 12.83
N CYS A 201 22.19 -27.32 13.02
CA CYS A 201 22.97 -28.20 13.87
C CYS A 201 24.38 -28.20 13.30
N GLY A 202 25.34 -27.82 14.16
CA GLY A 202 26.77 -27.93 13.92
C GLY A 202 27.23 -29.34 13.67
#